data_e33ae19b906795bba48aeddd80e2fe23
#
_entry.id   e33ae19b906795bba48aeddd80e2fe23
#
_cell.length_a   1.000
_cell.length_b   1.000
_cell.length_c   1.000
_cell.angle_alpha   90.00
_cell.angle_beta   90.00
_cell.angle_gamma   90.00
#
_symmetry.space_group_name_H-M   'P 1'
#
loop_
_entity.id
_entity.type
_entity.pdbx_description
1 polymer ?
#
loop_
_entity_poly.entity_id
_entity_poly.type
_entity_poly.pdbx_seq_one_letter_code
_entity_poly.pdbx_strand_id
1 'polypeptide(L)'
;MSLSLLRLLPALLVLTLPISPPAYADTLVGTVVRILDGDTVEVLDVHKRTHRVRLAGIDTPESKQPFGAKSKRVLSSLVGGETVAVDWHKRDRYDRLVGKIMLDGADVNLALVRAGYAWWYREYAGEQSPSDRRLYEAAEKAARREGVGLWADPRPIAPWDWRDGGTTAAPAKPGLGACPCDSGRLCTGPRGGIYCVRESGSKQYFPRD
;
A
#
# COMPACT_ATOMS: atom_id res chain seq x y z
N MET A 1 -19.23 80.06 12.41
CA MET A 1 -18.87 79.26 11.28
C MET A 1 -18.17 78.00 11.84
N SER A 2 -18.91 76.91 11.98
CA SER A 2 -18.36 75.64 12.57
C SER A 2 -18.27 74.61 11.48
N LEU A 3 -17.04 74.21 11.14
CA LEU A 3 -16.77 73.13 10.16
C LEU A 3 -16.84 71.80 10.90
N SER A 4 -17.86 70.99 10.58
CA SER A 4 -17.94 69.58 11.00
C SER A 4 -17.05 68.73 10.11
N LEU A 5 -15.98 68.17 10.64
CA LEU A 5 -15.16 67.15 9.99
C LEU A 5 -15.90 65.77 10.03
N LEU A 6 -16.41 65.38 8.90
CA LEU A 6 -16.99 64.04 8.70
C LEU A 6 -15.83 63.01 8.55
N ARG A 7 -15.61 62.21 9.60
CA ARG A 7 -14.62 61.10 9.57
C ARG A 7 -15.21 59.93 8.82
N LEU A 8 -14.69 59.67 7.60
CA LEU A 8 -14.90 58.42 6.87
C LEU A 8 -14.12 57.28 7.54
N LEU A 9 -14.80 56.33 8.16
CA LEU A 9 -14.22 55.06 8.59
C LEU A 9 -14.10 54.13 7.35
N PRO A 10 -12.94 53.52 7.09
CA PRO A 10 -12.85 52.51 6.06
C PRO A 10 -13.57 51.23 6.50
N ALA A 11 -14.54 50.78 5.72
CA ALA A 11 -15.20 49.49 5.91
C ALA A 11 -14.20 48.36 5.58
N LEU A 12 -13.75 47.65 6.60
CA LEU A 12 -12.91 46.46 6.44
C LEU A 12 -13.76 45.32 5.85
N LEU A 13 -13.61 45.06 4.56
CA LEU A 13 -14.26 43.95 3.88
C LEU A 13 -13.57 42.64 4.33
N VAL A 14 -14.18 41.93 5.27
CA VAL A 14 -13.73 40.60 5.69
C VAL A 14 -14.14 39.59 4.62
N LEU A 15 -13.19 39.18 3.81
CA LEU A 15 -13.35 38.12 2.81
C LEU A 15 -13.41 36.76 3.51
N THR A 16 -14.62 36.27 3.81
CA THR A 16 -14.82 34.92 4.35
C THR A 16 -14.65 33.90 3.23
N LEU A 17 -13.50 33.23 3.21
CA LEU A 17 -13.29 32.06 2.35
C LEU A 17 -14.22 30.93 2.82
N PRO A 18 -14.99 30.28 1.92
CA PRO A 18 -15.79 29.12 2.29
C PRO A 18 -14.83 28.00 2.72
N ILE A 19 -14.87 27.64 3.99
CA ILE A 19 -14.24 26.40 4.48
C ILE A 19 -15.14 25.28 3.99
N SER A 20 -14.78 24.64 2.87
CA SER A 20 -15.42 23.41 2.44
C SER A 20 -15.21 22.36 3.54
N PRO A 21 -16.29 21.74 4.09
CA PRO A 21 -16.12 20.66 5.04
C PRO A 21 -15.32 19.53 4.36
N PRO A 22 -14.47 18.81 5.10
CA PRO A 22 -13.80 17.64 4.56
C PRO A 22 -14.87 16.68 4.04
N ALA A 23 -14.64 16.10 2.86
CA ALA A 23 -15.49 15.03 2.34
C ALA A 23 -15.49 13.92 3.42
N TYR A 24 -16.62 13.77 4.12
CA TYR A 24 -16.78 12.74 5.15
C TYR A 24 -16.65 11.39 4.43
N ALA A 25 -15.65 10.60 4.80
CA ALA A 25 -15.71 9.18 4.60
C ALA A 25 -16.89 8.66 5.43
N ASP A 26 -17.75 7.84 4.84
CA ASP A 26 -18.80 7.18 5.61
C ASP A 26 -18.13 6.23 6.61
N THR A 27 -18.62 6.19 7.84
CA THR A 27 -18.09 5.28 8.86
C THR A 27 -19.06 4.13 9.10
N LEU A 28 -18.57 2.90 8.93
CA LEU A 28 -19.26 1.67 9.33
C LEU A 28 -18.69 1.20 10.67
N VAL A 29 -19.55 1.05 11.69
CA VAL A 29 -19.18 0.43 12.96
C VAL A 29 -19.78 -0.98 13.02
N GLY A 30 -18.97 -1.97 13.38
CA GLY A 30 -19.42 -3.35 13.48
C GLY A 30 -18.33 -4.32 13.95
N THR A 31 -18.73 -5.57 14.18
CA THR A 31 -17.83 -6.63 14.64
C THR A 31 -17.23 -7.37 13.45
N VAL A 32 -15.92 -7.60 13.47
CA VAL A 32 -15.24 -8.43 12.45
C VAL A 32 -15.57 -9.90 12.71
N VAL A 33 -16.42 -10.47 11.85
CA VAL A 33 -16.90 -11.86 12.01
C VAL A 33 -16.12 -12.87 11.20
N ARG A 34 -15.39 -12.42 10.17
CA ARG A 34 -14.58 -13.31 9.34
C ARG A 34 -13.39 -12.57 8.69
N ILE A 35 -12.23 -13.22 8.66
CA ILE A 35 -11.06 -12.79 7.90
C ILE A 35 -11.00 -13.64 6.62
N LEU A 36 -11.10 -13.01 5.45
CA LEU A 36 -11.08 -13.72 4.16
C LEU A 36 -9.65 -13.99 3.71
N ASP A 37 -8.82 -12.95 3.72
CA ASP A 37 -7.39 -13.01 3.40
C ASP A 37 -6.61 -11.98 4.24
N GLY A 38 -5.41 -11.60 3.81
CA GLY A 38 -4.55 -10.67 4.58
C GLY A 38 -5.03 -9.22 4.60
N ASP A 39 -5.98 -8.84 3.73
CA ASP A 39 -6.47 -7.46 3.61
C ASP A 39 -7.98 -7.36 3.31
N THR A 40 -8.70 -8.43 3.52
CA THR A 40 -10.17 -8.46 3.32
C THR A 40 -10.86 -9.15 4.49
N VAL A 41 -11.84 -8.46 5.08
CA VAL A 41 -12.63 -8.93 6.22
C VAL A 41 -14.11 -8.84 5.95
N GLU A 42 -14.92 -9.52 6.78
CA GLU A 42 -16.35 -9.31 6.88
C GLU A 42 -16.70 -8.69 8.23
N VAL A 43 -17.44 -7.59 8.18
CA VAL A 43 -17.87 -6.81 9.33
C VAL A 43 -19.40 -6.90 9.44
N LEU A 44 -19.89 -7.34 10.60
CA LEU A 44 -21.31 -7.40 10.93
C LEU A 44 -21.74 -6.10 11.62
N ASP A 45 -22.66 -5.35 10.98
CA ASP A 45 -23.17 -4.10 11.55
C ASP A 45 -24.25 -4.32 12.63
N VAL A 46 -24.67 -3.25 13.28
CA VAL A 46 -25.71 -3.27 14.31
C VAL A 46 -27.09 -3.73 13.80
N HIS A 47 -27.32 -3.66 12.49
CA HIS A 47 -28.52 -4.14 11.81
C HIS A 47 -28.41 -5.59 11.35
N LYS A 48 -27.37 -6.31 11.80
CA LYS A 48 -27.07 -7.70 11.41
C LYS A 48 -26.83 -7.90 9.91
N ARG A 49 -26.34 -6.88 9.21
CA ARG A 49 -25.92 -6.97 7.82
C ARG A 49 -24.40 -7.15 7.78
N THR A 50 -23.96 -8.08 6.95
CA THR A 50 -22.53 -8.34 6.74
C THR A 50 -22.02 -7.51 5.57
N HIS A 51 -20.93 -6.78 5.81
CA HIS A 51 -20.25 -5.97 4.83
C HIS A 51 -18.85 -6.55 4.58
N ARG A 52 -18.52 -6.76 3.31
CA ARG A 52 -17.16 -7.12 2.94
C ARG A 52 -16.33 -5.85 2.82
N VAL A 53 -15.20 -5.82 3.51
CA VAL A 53 -14.29 -4.67 3.59
C VAL A 53 -12.93 -5.04 3.02
N ARG A 54 -12.45 -4.30 2.01
CA ARG A 54 -11.08 -4.33 1.49
C ARG A 54 -10.29 -3.21 2.15
N LEU A 55 -9.21 -3.54 2.82
CA LEU A 55 -8.37 -2.58 3.49
C LEU A 55 -7.70 -1.64 2.47
N ALA A 56 -7.95 -0.34 2.59
CA ALA A 56 -7.48 0.67 1.65
C ALA A 56 -5.96 0.91 1.75
N GLY A 57 -5.33 1.26 0.63
CA GLY A 57 -3.94 1.71 0.57
C GLY A 57 -2.88 0.63 0.80
N ILE A 58 -3.29 -0.63 0.99
CA ILE A 58 -2.37 -1.76 1.16
C ILE A 58 -2.72 -2.90 0.20
N ASP A 59 -1.73 -3.76 -0.04
CA ASP A 59 -1.92 -5.03 -0.74
C ASP A 59 -1.11 -6.11 -0.01
N THR A 60 -1.74 -7.25 0.26
CA THR A 60 -1.12 -8.34 1.01
C THR A 60 -0.79 -9.51 0.10
N PRO A 61 0.22 -10.32 0.43
CA PRO A 61 0.48 -11.54 -0.31
C PRO A 61 -0.77 -12.41 -0.44
N GLU A 62 -1.00 -12.93 -1.63
CA GLU A 62 -2.12 -13.82 -1.96
C GLU A 62 -2.09 -15.10 -1.13
N SER A 63 -3.23 -15.79 -0.98
CA SER A 63 -3.34 -16.99 -0.12
C SER A 63 -2.31 -18.08 -0.43
N LYS A 64 -1.92 -18.23 -1.71
CA LYS A 64 -0.93 -19.22 -2.19
C LYS A 64 0.47 -18.62 -2.32
N GLN A 65 0.65 -17.33 -2.07
CA GLN A 65 1.92 -16.65 -2.11
C GLN A 65 2.66 -16.83 -0.77
N PRO A 66 4.00 -16.88 -0.77
CA PRO A 66 4.76 -16.79 0.48
C PRO A 66 4.27 -15.62 1.35
N PHE A 67 4.15 -15.84 2.64
CA PHE A 67 3.58 -14.92 3.63
C PHE A 67 2.06 -14.66 3.58
N GLY A 68 1.29 -15.10 2.57
CA GLY A 68 -0.16 -14.88 2.50
C GLY A 68 -0.90 -15.41 3.72
N ALA A 69 -0.65 -16.68 4.09
CA ALA A 69 -1.23 -17.26 5.30
C ALA A 69 -0.78 -16.56 6.60
N LYS A 70 0.44 -16.00 6.65
CA LYS A 70 0.92 -15.22 7.80
C LYS A 70 0.19 -13.86 7.88
N SER A 71 0.07 -13.13 6.77
CA SER A 71 -0.66 -11.86 6.70
C SER A 71 -2.10 -12.01 7.20
N LYS A 72 -2.80 -13.06 6.73
CA LYS A 72 -4.15 -13.39 7.21
C LYS A 72 -4.19 -13.65 8.72
N ARG A 73 -3.24 -14.41 9.27
CA ARG A 73 -3.18 -14.68 10.72
C ARG A 73 -2.91 -13.41 11.51
N VAL A 74 -2.02 -12.54 11.04
CA VAL A 74 -1.72 -11.27 11.72
C VAL A 74 -2.96 -10.37 11.71
N LEU A 75 -3.64 -10.22 10.58
CA LEU A 75 -4.90 -9.47 10.54
C LEU A 75 -5.94 -10.07 11.49
N SER A 76 -6.06 -11.41 11.53
CA SER A 76 -6.96 -12.10 12.46
C SER A 76 -6.63 -11.83 13.92
N SER A 77 -5.34 -11.78 14.28
CA SER A 77 -4.93 -11.49 15.67
C SER A 77 -5.14 -10.02 16.06
N LEU A 78 -5.19 -9.11 15.08
CA LEU A 78 -5.44 -7.70 15.34
C LEU A 78 -6.93 -7.37 15.50
N VAL A 79 -7.78 -7.95 14.65
CA VAL A 79 -9.19 -7.50 14.57
C VAL A 79 -10.22 -8.64 14.61
N GLY A 80 -9.83 -9.90 14.71
CA GLY A 80 -10.76 -11.03 14.71
C GLY A 80 -11.67 -11.03 15.95
N GLY A 81 -12.98 -10.86 15.75
CA GLY A 81 -13.96 -10.75 16.82
C GLY A 81 -14.10 -9.37 17.45
N GLU A 82 -13.25 -8.42 17.07
CA GLU A 82 -13.25 -7.05 17.60
C GLU A 82 -14.33 -6.19 16.94
N THR A 83 -14.81 -5.19 17.69
CA THR A 83 -15.66 -4.12 17.15
C THR A 83 -14.77 -3.00 16.62
N VAL A 84 -14.90 -2.73 15.34
CA VAL A 84 -14.06 -1.76 14.61
C VAL A 84 -14.89 -0.65 14.00
N ALA A 85 -14.26 0.49 13.75
CA ALA A 85 -14.78 1.51 12.85
C ALA A 85 -14.07 1.37 11.50
N VAL A 86 -14.82 1.42 10.41
CA VAL A 86 -14.31 1.38 9.04
C VAL A 86 -14.60 2.72 8.39
N ASP A 87 -13.59 3.52 8.18
CA ASP A 87 -13.68 4.77 7.42
C ASP A 87 -13.53 4.43 5.94
N TRP A 88 -14.66 4.42 5.22
CA TRP A 88 -14.68 4.02 3.81
C TRP A 88 -15.16 5.17 2.92
N HIS A 89 -14.74 5.17 1.65
CA HIS A 89 -15.03 6.25 0.71
C HIS A 89 -15.64 5.76 -0.61
N LYS A 90 -15.57 4.46 -0.90
CA LYS A 90 -16.13 3.87 -2.14
C LYS A 90 -16.41 2.38 -1.98
N ARG A 91 -17.19 1.84 -2.94
CA ARG A 91 -17.25 0.42 -3.21
C ARG A 91 -16.43 0.09 -4.45
N ASP A 92 -15.78 -1.05 -4.43
CA ASP A 92 -15.09 -1.54 -5.63
C ASP A 92 -16.03 -2.33 -6.56
N ARG A 93 -15.50 -2.80 -7.69
CA ARG A 93 -16.25 -3.58 -8.68
C ARG A 93 -16.81 -4.92 -8.15
N TYR A 94 -16.37 -5.36 -6.98
CA TYR A 94 -16.84 -6.57 -6.28
C TYR A 94 -17.78 -6.26 -5.12
N ASP A 95 -18.30 -5.03 -5.07
CA ASP A 95 -19.16 -4.50 -4.01
C ASP A 95 -18.54 -4.53 -2.61
N ARG A 96 -17.20 -4.53 -2.49
CA ARG A 96 -16.52 -4.40 -1.21
C ARG A 96 -16.39 -2.91 -0.83
N LEU A 97 -16.61 -2.60 0.44
CA LEU A 97 -16.22 -1.29 0.99
C LEU A 97 -14.70 -1.17 0.97
N VAL A 98 -14.18 -0.11 0.36
CA VAL A 98 -12.73 0.19 0.39
C VAL A 98 -12.48 1.21 1.48
N GLY A 99 -11.83 0.79 2.56
CA GLY A 99 -11.73 1.61 3.75
C GLY A 99 -10.53 1.30 4.66
N LYS A 100 -10.36 2.19 5.62
CA LYS A 100 -9.38 2.08 6.69
C LYS A 100 -10.06 1.49 7.92
N ILE A 101 -9.53 0.43 8.49
CA ILE A 101 -10.02 -0.13 9.74
C ILE A 101 -9.33 0.57 10.90
N MET A 102 -10.14 1.11 11.80
CA MET A 102 -9.71 1.73 13.04
C MET A 102 -10.13 0.86 14.22
N LEU A 103 -9.19 0.49 15.06
CA LEU A 103 -9.43 -0.20 16.34
C LEU A 103 -8.79 0.63 17.45
N ASP A 104 -9.59 1.07 18.42
CA ASP A 104 -9.15 1.90 19.55
C ASP A 104 -8.34 3.13 19.12
N GLY A 105 -8.72 3.75 17.99
CA GLY A 105 -8.03 4.90 17.42
C GLY A 105 -6.75 4.56 16.63
N ALA A 106 -6.35 3.29 16.57
CA ALA A 106 -5.20 2.84 15.79
C ALA A 106 -5.60 2.43 14.36
N ASP A 107 -4.78 2.82 13.38
CA ASP A 107 -4.90 2.42 11.97
C ASP A 107 -4.35 1.00 11.78
N VAL A 108 -5.24 0.02 11.60
CA VAL A 108 -4.90 -1.40 11.42
C VAL A 108 -4.19 -1.65 10.08
N ASN A 109 -4.60 -0.94 9.02
CA ASN A 109 -3.97 -1.07 7.71
C ASN A 109 -2.47 -0.66 7.80
N LEU A 110 -2.20 0.47 8.45
CA LEU A 110 -0.83 0.94 8.70
C LEU A 110 -0.04 -0.02 9.60
N ALA A 111 -0.69 -0.62 10.60
CA ALA A 111 -0.06 -1.60 11.49
C ALA A 111 0.45 -2.83 10.72
N LEU A 112 -0.32 -3.33 9.75
CA LEU A 112 0.11 -4.42 8.86
C LEU A 112 1.34 -4.06 8.02
N VAL A 113 1.42 -2.83 7.51
CA VAL A 113 2.59 -2.35 6.76
C VAL A 113 3.81 -2.27 7.66
N ARG A 114 3.67 -1.70 8.87
CA ARG A 114 4.77 -1.62 9.86
C ARG A 114 5.31 -2.98 10.27
N ALA A 115 4.42 -3.94 10.45
CA ALA A 115 4.78 -5.31 10.82
C ALA A 115 5.36 -6.12 9.64
N GLY A 116 5.39 -5.55 8.43
CA GLY A 116 5.89 -6.22 7.23
C GLY A 116 4.98 -7.33 6.71
N TYR A 117 3.66 -7.22 6.89
CA TYR A 117 2.70 -8.20 6.38
C TYR A 117 1.81 -7.66 5.27
N ALA A 118 2.00 -6.40 4.88
CA ALA A 118 1.37 -5.75 3.75
C ALA A 118 2.37 -4.84 3.02
N TRP A 119 2.18 -4.70 1.72
CA TRP A 119 2.82 -3.68 0.91
C TRP A 119 2.00 -2.40 0.96
N TRP A 120 2.61 -1.24 0.95
CA TRP A 120 1.91 -0.01 0.60
C TRP A 120 1.57 -0.02 -0.88
N TYR A 121 0.27 0.04 -1.22
CA TYR A 121 -0.19 -0.09 -2.60
C TYR A 121 -0.19 1.27 -3.30
N ARG A 122 0.93 1.60 -3.92
CA ARG A 122 1.20 2.92 -4.53
C ARG A 122 0.27 3.31 -5.66
N GLU A 123 -0.29 2.35 -6.39
CA GLU A 123 -1.25 2.59 -7.46
C GLU A 123 -2.47 3.38 -6.97
N TYR A 124 -2.90 3.13 -5.71
CA TYR A 124 -4.01 3.84 -5.08
C TYR A 124 -3.57 4.91 -4.08
N ALA A 125 -2.31 5.35 -4.11
CA ALA A 125 -1.82 6.40 -3.21
C ALA A 125 -2.58 7.73 -3.39
N GLY A 126 -3.11 8.00 -4.58
CA GLY A 126 -3.94 9.17 -4.85
C GLY A 126 -5.24 9.24 -4.04
N GLU A 127 -5.74 8.10 -3.56
CA GLU A 127 -6.95 7.99 -2.74
C GLU A 127 -6.67 8.22 -1.24
N GLN A 128 -5.42 8.21 -0.82
CA GLN A 128 -5.02 8.46 0.56
C GLN A 128 -4.77 9.95 0.81
N SER A 129 -4.97 10.39 2.05
CA SER A 129 -4.57 11.73 2.47
C SER A 129 -3.04 11.94 2.32
N PRO A 130 -2.54 13.17 2.13
CA PRO A 130 -1.11 13.42 2.09
C PRO A 130 -0.35 12.96 3.36
N SER A 131 -1.02 12.98 4.52
CA SER A 131 -0.47 12.47 5.78
C SER A 131 -0.34 10.95 5.76
N ASP A 132 -1.41 10.23 5.36
CA ASP A 132 -1.39 8.78 5.28
C ASP A 132 -0.34 8.27 4.30
N ARG A 133 -0.24 8.88 3.12
CA ARG A 133 0.81 8.52 2.14
C ARG A 133 2.20 8.55 2.76
N ARG A 134 2.53 9.62 3.50
CA ARG A 134 3.84 9.73 4.18
C ARG A 134 4.02 8.68 5.26
N LEU A 135 2.98 8.38 6.05
CA LEU A 135 3.03 7.39 7.12
C LEU A 135 3.22 5.97 6.58
N TYR A 136 2.45 5.60 5.53
CA TYR A 136 2.54 4.27 4.94
C TYR A 136 3.86 4.05 4.21
N GLU A 137 4.35 5.06 3.48
CA GLU A 137 5.67 5.01 2.85
C GLU A 137 6.79 4.86 3.88
N ALA A 138 6.76 5.66 4.95
CA ALA A 138 7.76 5.58 6.00
C ALA A 138 7.72 4.23 6.73
N ALA A 139 6.52 3.69 6.99
CA ALA A 139 6.33 2.40 7.62
C ALA A 139 6.90 1.26 6.77
N GLU A 140 6.60 1.23 5.47
CA GLU A 140 7.17 0.22 4.56
C GLU A 140 8.69 0.33 4.47
N LYS A 141 9.24 1.55 4.34
CA LYS A 141 10.69 1.77 4.32
C LYS A 141 11.37 1.28 5.61
N ALA A 142 10.73 1.48 6.77
CA ALA A 142 11.24 0.99 8.04
C ALA A 142 11.21 -0.55 8.09
N ALA A 143 10.07 -1.17 7.80
CA ALA A 143 9.93 -2.63 7.78
C ALA A 143 10.93 -3.31 6.84
N ARG A 144 11.20 -2.72 5.67
CA ARG A 144 12.23 -3.20 4.72
C ARG A 144 13.65 -3.14 5.30
N ARG A 145 14.02 -2.02 5.96
CA ARG A 145 15.35 -1.88 6.56
C ARG A 145 15.58 -2.87 7.70
N GLU A 146 14.54 -3.13 8.47
CA GLU A 146 14.56 -4.04 9.62
C GLU A 146 14.42 -5.51 9.21
N GLY A 147 14.08 -5.81 7.96
CA GLY A 147 13.90 -7.17 7.45
C GLY A 147 12.76 -7.92 8.15
N VAL A 148 11.70 -7.22 8.59
CA VAL A 148 10.59 -7.83 9.32
C VAL A 148 9.50 -8.39 8.38
N GLY A 149 8.81 -9.42 8.85
CA GLY A 149 7.71 -10.02 8.11
C GLY A 149 8.14 -10.57 6.75
N LEU A 150 7.47 -10.14 5.68
CA LEU A 150 7.77 -10.52 4.30
C LEU A 150 9.13 -10.00 3.81
N TRP A 151 9.66 -8.94 4.46
CA TRP A 151 10.96 -8.35 4.12
C TRP A 151 12.16 -9.17 4.63
N ALA A 152 11.92 -10.21 5.43
CA ALA A 152 12.93 -11.23 5.76
C ALA A 152 13.30 -12.08 4.53
N ASP A 153 12.42 -12.15 3.52
CA ASP A 153 12.74 -12.76 2.23
C ASP A 153 13.65 -11.79 1.45
N PRO A 154 14.83 -12.24 0.98
CA PRO A 154 15.73 -11.38 0.19
C PRO A 154 15.14 -10.99 -1.17
N ARG A 155 14.06 -11.64 -1.62
CA ARG A 155 13.39 -11.39 -2.90
C ARG A 155 11.86 -11.46 -2.74
N PRO A 156 11.26 -10.58 -1.93
CA PRO A 156 9.83 -10.59 -1.74
C PRO A 156 9.13 -10.20 -3.05
N ILE A 157 8.13 -10.97 -3.45
CA ILE A 157 7.33 -10.70 -4.64
C ILE A 157 6.14 -9.84 -4.22
N ALA A 158 5.88 -8.76 -4.97
CA ALA A 158 4.70 -7.96 -4.72
C ALA A 158 3.42 -8.72 -5.14
N PRO A 159 2.27 -8.53 -4.45
CA PRO A 159 1.03 -9.24 -4.77
C PRO A 159 0.55 -9.00 -6.22
N TRP A 160 0.71 -7.79 -6.72
CA TRP A 160 0.36 -7.46 -8.12
C TRP A 160 1.24 -8.19 -9.12
N ASP A 161 2.56 -8.33 -8.88
CA ASP A 161 3.47 -9.11 -9.73
C ASP A 161 3.13 -10.61 -9.67
N TRP A 162 2.73 -11.11 -8.48
CA TRP A 162 2.30 -12.48 -8.28
C TRP A 162 1.03 -12.80 -9.11
N ARG A 163 0.04 -11.90 -9.13
CA ARG A 163 -1.19 -12.05 -9.93
C ARG A 163 -0.90 -12.09 -11.43
N ASP A 164 0.13 -11.39 -11.88
CA ASP A 164 0.57 -11.36 -13.29
C ASP A 164 1.46 -12.55 -13.68
N GLY A 165 1.51 -13.59 -12.85
CA GLY A 165 2.28 -14.80 -13.10
C GLY A 165 3.74 -14.72 -12.64
N GLY A 166 4.07 -13.72 -11.84
CA GLY A 166 5.37 -13.58 -11.18
C GLY A 166 5.62 -14.72 -10.20
N THR A 167 6.24 -15.78 -10.67
CA THR A 167 6.89 -16.76 -9.80
C THR A 167 8.26 -16.19 -9.44
N THR A 168 8.57 -16.13 -8.12
CA THR A 168 9.87 -15.72 -7.53
C THR A 168 10.74 -14.98 -8.54
N ALA A 169 10.81 -13.67 -8.48
CA ALA A 169 11.37 -12.77 -9.47
C ALA A 169 12.33 -13.47 -10.41
N ALA A 170 11.97 -13.57 -11.68
CA ALA A 170 12.99 -13.81 -12.69
C ALA A 170 14.15 -12.89 -12.29
N PRO A 171 15.42 -13.36 -12.26
CA PRO A 171 16.51 -12.52 -11.85
C PRO A 171 16.32 -11.19 -12.54
N ALA A 172 16.28 -10.10 -11.80
CA ALA A 172 16.09 -8.75 -12.34
C ALA A 172 16.89 -8.75 -13.62
N LYS A 173 16.23 -8.47 -14.78
CA LYS A 173 16.98 -8.43 -16.06
C LYS A 173 18.25 -7.75 -15.68
N PRO A 174 19.43 -8.37 -15.81
CA PRO A 174 20.64 -7.75 -15.34
C PRO A 174 20.60 -6.36 -15.96
N GLY A 175 20.36 -5.34 -15.13
CA GLY A 175 20.35 -3.98 -15.60
C GLY A 175 21.64 -3.85 -16.38
N LEU A 176 21.69 -3.08 -17.45
CA LEU A 176 22.88 -2.78 -18.27
C LEU A 176 24.19 -2.62 -17.44
N GLY A 177 24.10 -2.62 -16.12
CA GLY A 177 25.21 -2.47 -15.18
C GLY A 177 25.88 -3.74 -14.66
N ALA A 178 25.35 -4.97 -14.87
CA ALA A 178 25.98 -6.16 -14.25
C ALA A 178 27.19 -6.68 -15.05
N CYS A 179 27.12 -6.72 -16.40
CA CYS A 179 28.20 -7.16 -17.28
C CYS A 179 28.01 -6.65 -18.71
N PRO A 180 28.15 -5.34 -18.95
CA PRO A 180 28.06 -4.79 -20.30
C PRO A 180 29.19 -5.31 -21.17
N CYS A 181 28.91 -5.58 -22.47
CA CYS A 181 29.90 -6.16 -23.38
C CYS A 181 31.13 -5.25 -23.59
N ASP A 182 30.98 -3.95 -23.47
CA ASP A 182 32.01 -2.93 -23.58
C ASP A 182 32.94 -2.85 -22.35
N SER A 183 32.50 -3.37 -21.20
CA SER A 183 33.29 -3.35 -19.96
C SER A 183 34.26 -4.50 -19.80
N GLY A 184 34.28 -5.48 -20.73
CA GLY A 184 35.07 -6.71 -20.64
C GLY A 184 34.59 -7.65 -19.50
N ARG A 185 33.53 -7.32 -18.77
CA ARG A 185 32.98 -8.16 -17.70
C ARG A 185 32.01 -9.20 -18.29
N LEU A 186 32.21 -10.45 -17.88
CA LEU A 186 31.38 -11.57 -18.30
C LEU A 186 30.50 -12.07 -17.15
N CYS A 187 29.26 -12.38 -17.46
CA CYS A 187 28.33 -13.02 -16.52
C CYS A 187 28.20 -14.51 -16.80
N THR A 188 27.94 -15.29 -15.77
CA THR A 188 27.59 -16.71 -15.90
C THR A 188 26.09 -16.88 -15.75
N GLY A 189 25.45 -17.49 -16.73
CA GLY A 189 24.02 -17.80 -16.70
C GLY A 189 23.71 -19.02 -15.84
N PRO A 190 22.39 -19.27 -15.53
CA PRO A 190 21.96 -20.39 -14.67
C PRO A 190 22.39 -21.78 -15.16
N ARG A 191 22.64 -21.94 -16.45
CA ARG A 191 23.14 -23.18 -17.09
C ARG A 191 24.66 -23.15 -17.33
N GLY A 192 25.38 -22.25 -16.65
CA GLY A 192 26.83 -22.12 -16.76
C GLY A 192 27.31 -21.46 -18.06
N GLY A 193 26.43 -20.98 -18.95
CA GLY A 193 26.84 -20.25 -20.16
C GLY A 193 27.41 -18.87 -19.82
N ILE A 194 28.55 -18.51 -20.43
CA ILE A 194 29.21 -17.23 -20.24
C ILE A 194 28.63 -16.22 -21.24
N TYR A 195 28.26 -15.02 -20.81
CA TYR A 195 27.68 -13.99 -21.67
C TYR A 195 27.99 -12.57 -21.18
N CYS A 196 27.88 -11.61 -22.08
CA CYS A 196 27.75 -10.18 -21.76
C CYS A 196 26.43 -9.61 -22.28
N VAL A 197 26.07 -8.40 -21.85
CA VAL A 197 24.83 -7.72 -22.25
C VAL A 197 25.20 -6.54 -23.15
N ARG A 198 24.64 -6.50 -24.35
CA ARG A 198 24.80 -5.39 -25.30
C ARG A 198 23.98 -4.18 -24.86
N GLU A 199 24.25 -2.98 -25.39
CA GLU A 199 23.44 -1.77 -25.17
C GLU A 199 21.97 -1.97 -25.50
N SER A 200 21.64 -2.81 -26.48
CA SER A 200 20.26 -3.21 -26.82
C SER A 200 19.56 -4.07 -25.75
N GLY A 201 20.26 -4.44 -24.65
CA GLY A 201 19.75 -5.36 -23.64
C GLY A 201 19.83 -6.85 -24.05
N SER A 202 20.27 -7.16 -25.26
CA SER A 202 20.43 -8.55 -25.72
C SER A 202 21.70 -9.20 -25.17
N LYS A 203 21.65 -10.53 -24.89
CA LYS A 203 22.80 -11.29 -24.41
C LYS A 203 23.62 -11.79 -25.59
N GLN A 204 24.93 -11.61 -25.50
CA GLN A 204 25.89 -12.26 -26.39
C GLN A 204 26.57 -13.38 -25.61
N TYR A 205 26.44 -14.62 -26.09
CA TYR A 205 27.06 -15.78 -25.46
C TYR A 205 28.41 -16.11 -26.08
N PHE A 206 29.32 -16.62 -25.25
CA PHE A 206 30.65 -17.06 -25.67
C PHE A 206 30.71 -18.59 -25.62
N PRO A 207 31.41 -19.23 -26.59
CA PRO A 207 31.65 -20.69 -26.55
C PRO A 207 32.43 -21.04 -25.27
N ARG A 208 32.20 -22.27 -24.78
CA ARG A 208 33.08 -22.87 -23.76
C ARG A 208 34.24 -23.56 -24.49
N ASP A 209 35.41 -23.21 -24.12
CA ASP A 209 36.61 -24.00 -24.53
C ASP A 209 36.59 -25.34 -23.85
#